data_e2e5e6b600736b910722e106ab2b88cd
#
_entry.id   e2e5e6b600736b910722e106ab2b88cd
#
_cell.length_a   1.000
_cell.length_b   1.000
_cell.length_c   1.000
_cell.angle_alpha   90.00
_cell.angle_beta   90.00
_cell.angle_gamma   90.00
#
_symmetry.space_group_name_H-M   'P 1'
#
loop_
_entity.id
_entity.type
_entity.pdbx_description
1 polymer ?
#
loop_
_entity_poly.entity_id
_entity_poly.type
_entity_poly.pdbx_seq_one_letter_code
_entity_poly.pdbx_strand_id
1 'polypeptide(L)'
;MTGGGLRLRSRDLAKLAWTLVNDGIWDVHIIVPSSWVTAAMTAHRRANPEQDYGYLFWQRSYATKCRAISGWCMSGNGGNAIVAVKDLDAAIVVTRKNYNTHNMHQQTVDLLEHYVLPAIPCATAVAH
;
A
#
# COMPACT_ATOMS: atom_id res chain seq x y z
N MET A 1 17.44 -2.14 -15.54
CA MET A 1 16.49 -3.10 -14.92
C MET A 1 15.41 -2.30 -14.23
N THR A 2 14.20 -2.30 -14.73
CA THR A 2 13.09 -1.45 -14.25
C THR A 2 12.15 -2.16 -13.26
N GLY A 3 12.27 -3.46 -13.09
CA GLY A 3 11.38 -4.28 -12.27
C GLY A 3 11.94 -4.70 -10.90
N GLY A 4 13.03 -4.09 -10.42
CA GLY A 4 13.61 -4.44 -9.14
C GLY A 4 14.92 -3.71 -8.85
N GLY A 5 15.58 -4.08 -7.75
CA GLY A 5 16.89 -3.53 -7.38
C GLY A 5 16.84 -2.26 -6.51
N LEU A 6 15.67 -1.77 -6.16
CA LEU A 6 15.55 -0.65 -5.22
C LEU A 6 16.01 -1.09 -3.83
N ARG A 7 16.98 -0.38 -3.26
CA ARG A 7 17.51 -0.61 -1.91
C ARG A 7 17.36 0.65 -1.08
N LEU A 8 16.37 0.66 -0.22
CA LEU A 8 16.09 1.75 0.71
C LEU A 8 15.84 1.19 2.11
N ARG A 9 16.02 2.03 3.12
CA ARG A 9 15.59 1.69 4.47
C ARG A 9 14.06 1.61 4.52
N SER A 10 13.51 0.75 5.38
CA SER A 10 12.05 0.62 5.52
C SER A 10 11.38 1.97 5.81
N ARG A 11 12.00 2.83 6.61
CA ARG A 11 11.50 4.18 6.89
C ARG A 11 11.46 5.09 5.65
N ASP A 12 12.41 4.94 4.75
CA ASP A 12 12.43 5.73 3.50
C ASP A 12 11.37 5.21 2.52
N LEU A 13 11.12 3.90 2.50
CA LEU A 13 10.00 3.31 1.76
C LEU A 13 8.65 3.80 2.32
N ALA A 14 8.53 3.94 3.64
CA ALA A 14 7.33 4.48 4.27
C ALA A 14 7.05 5.94 3.85
N LYS A 15 8.08 6.74 3.61
CA LYS A 15 7.92 8.11 3.08
C LYS A 15 7.28 8.12 1.69
N LEU A 16 7.61 7.17 0.83
CA LEU A 16 6.97 7.03 -0.48
C LEU A 16 5.46 6.75 -0.33
N ALA A 17 5.09 5.78 0.50
CA ALA A 17 3.68 5.47 0.75
C ALA A 17 2.95 6.67 1.40
N TRP A 18 3.60 7.36 2.34
CA TRP A 18 3.05 8.54 2.99
C TRP A 18 2.82 9.70 2.01
N THR A 19 3.73 9.91 1.08
CA THR A 19 3.57 10.88 0.00
C THR A 19 2.33 10.57 -0.85
N LEU A 20 2.07 9.29 -1.13
CA LEU A 20 0.86 8.87 -1.86
C LEU A 20 -0.41 9.08 -1.04
N VAL A 21 -0.39 8.79 0.26
CA VAL A 21 -1.50 9.04 1.19
C VAL A 21 -1.87 10.53 1.20
N ASN A 22 -0.86 11.40 1.14
CA ASN A 22 -1.01 12.85 1.13
C ASN A 22 -1.07 13.48 -0.28
N ASP A 23 -1.61 12.78 -1.25
CA ASP A 23 -1.86 13.30 -2.60
C ASP A 23 -0.63 13.87 -3.31
N GLY A 24 0.53 13.28 -3.04
CA GLY A 24 1.80 13.65 -3.67
C GLY A 24 2.61 14.70 -2.91
N ILE A 25 2.18 15.04 -1.68
CA ILE A 25 2.85 16.04 -0.84
C ILE A 25 3.74 15.37 0.20
N TRP A 26 4.94 15.87 0.34
CA TRP A 26 5.87 15.54 1.41
C TRP A 26 6.38 16.83 2.05
N ASP A 27 6.20 16.96 3.36
CA ASP A 27 6.72 18.10 4.15
C ASP A 27 6.46 19.47 3.46
N VAL A 28 5.20 19.76 3.20
CA VAL A 28 4.67 20.95 2.50
C VAL A 28 5.09 21.14 1.03
N HIS A 29 5.90 20.21 0.49
CA HIS A 29 6.35 20.27 -0.90
C HIS A 29 5.56 19.31 -1.78
N ILE A 30 5.17 19.77 -2.95
CA ILE A 30 4.59 18.91 -3.99
C ILE A 30 5.73 18.11 -4.63
N ILE A 31 5.75 16.80 -4.37
CA ILE A 31 6.73 15.88 -4.98
C ILE A 31 6.20 15.35 -6.31
N VAL A 32 4.90 14.99 -6.34
CA VAL A 32 4.18 14.59 -7.54
C VAL A 32 2.84 15.29 -7.57
N PRO A 33 2.32 15.68 -8.75
CA PRO A 33 0.99 16.29 -8.84
C PRO A 33 -0.10 15.35 -8.31
N SER A 34 -1.07 15.90 -7.59
CA SER A 34 -2.20 15.12 -7.05
C SER A 34 -3.01 14.42 -8.15
N SER A 35 -3.12 15.03 -9.32
CA SER A 35 -3.76 14.42 -10.49
C SER A 35 -3.06 13.14 -10.95
N TRP A 36 -1.73 13.11 -10.87
CA TRP A 36 -0.98 11.89 -11.17
C TRP A 36 -1.21 10.81 -10.11
N VAL A 37 -1.19 11.18 -8.83
CA VAL A 37 -1.48 10.23 -7.73
C VAL A 37 -2.86 9.63 -7.90
N THR A 38 -3.87 10.44 -8.20
CA THR A 38 -5.23 9.99 -8.47
C THR A 38 -5.28 9.02 -9.65
N ALA A 39 -4.63 9.36 -10.76
CA ALA A 39 -4.58 8.50 -11.94
C ALA A 39 -3.84 7.18 -11.63
N ALA A 40 -2.72 7.24 -10.93
CA ALA A 40 -1.90 6.06 -10.60
C ALA A 40 -2.63 5.11 -9.63
N MET A 41 -3.38 5.67 -8.69
CA MET A 41 -4.16 4.92 -7.69
C MET A 41 -5.64 4.81 -8.09
N THR A 42 -5.91 4.62 -9.35
CA THR A 42 -7.22 4.27 -9.92
C THR A 42 -7.15 2.87 -10.52
N ALA A 43 -8.19 2.09 -10.32
CA ALA A 43 -8.29 0.74 -10.89
C ALA A 43 -8.49 0.83 -12.42
N HIS A 44 -7.42 0.69 -13.17
CA HIS A 44 -7.46 0.71 -14.64
C HIS A 44 -7.77 -0.66 -15.23
N ARG A 45 -7.43 -1.73 -14.51
CA ARG A 45 -7.64 -3.10 -14.97
C ARG A 45 -7.86 -4.04 -13.77
N ARG A 46 -8.78 -5.00 -13.95
CA ARG A 46 -8.88 -6.15 -13.06
C ARG A 46 -7.71 -7.09 -13.34
N ALA A 47 -6.85 -7.29 -12.35
CA ALA A 47 -5.68 -8.18 -12.48
C ALA A 47 -6.04 -9.64 -12.16
N ASN A 48 -6.84 -9.85 -11.10
CA ASN A 48 -7.35 -11.15 -10.67
C ASN A 48 -8.61 -10.92 -9.81
N PRO A 49 -9.31 -11.97 -9.33
CA PRO A 49 -10.55 -11.80 -8.54
C PRO A 49 -10.41 -10.95 -7.29
N GLU A 50 -9.20 -10.83 -6.73
CA GLU A 50 -8.95 -10.15 -5.46
C GLU A 50 -8.27 -8.78 -5.62
N GLN A 51 -7.75 -8.48 -6.82
CA GLN A 51 -6.90 -7.31 -7.01
C GLN A 51 -7.20 -6.60 -8.32
N ASP A 52 -7.24 -5.28 -8.22
CA ASP A 52 -7.18 -4.38 -9.37
C ASP A 52 -5.77 -3.80 -9.54
N TYR A 53 -5.50 -3.22 -10.69
CA TYR A 53 -4.19 -2.68 -11.03
C TYR A 53 -4.31 -1.26 -11.58
N GLY A 54 -3.55 -0.36 -10.97
CA GLY A 54 -3.37 1.00 -11.44
C GLY A 54 -2.05 1.17 -12.21
N TYR A 55 -1.38 2.30 -12.06
CA TYR A 55 -0.05 2.49 -12.64
C TYR A 55 1.03 1.96 -11.69
N LEU A 56 1.39 0.69 -11.86
CA LEU A 56 2.39 -0.05 -11.05
C LEU A 56 1.98 -0.26 -9.59
N PHE A 57 0.72 -0.06 -9.26
CA PHE A 57 0.15 -0.31 -7.95
C PHE A 57 -0.93 -1.38 -8.03
N TRP A 58 -0.93 -2.27 -7.05
CA TRP A 58 -1.96 -3.28 -6.84
C TRP A 58 -2.97 -2.76 -5.83
N GLN A 59 -4.23 -2.72 -6.23
CA GLN A 59 -5.31 -2.38 -5.30
C GLN A 59 -5.91 -3.64 -4.72
N ARG A 60 -6.08 -3.65 -3.40
CA ARG A 60 -6.71 -4.74 -2.68
C ARG A 60 -7.62 -4.21 -1.58
N SER A 61 -8.73 -4.92 -1.34
CA SER A 61 -9.54 -4.73 -0.13
C SER A 61 -8.98 -5.58 1.00
N TYR A 62 -8.84 -4.96 2.17
CA TYR A 62 -8.43 -5.63 3.41
C TYR A 62 -9.61 -5.66 4.37
N ALA A 63 -9.83 -6.81 5.01
CA ALA A 63 -10.82 -6.94 6.07
C ALA A 63 -10.31 -6.27 7.36
N THR A 64 -11.16 -5.47 7.99
CA THR A 64 -10.90 -4.92 9.32
C THR A 64 -12.11 -5.13 10.22
N LYS A 65 -11.94 -4.92 11.52
CA LYS A 65 -13.05 -5.02 12.48
C LYS A 65 -14.17 -4.00 12.22
N CYS A 66 -13.85 -2.90 11.55
CA CYS A 66 -14.76 -1.78 11.35
C CYS A 66 -15.46 -1.84 10.00
N ARG A 67 -14.70 -2.11 8.96
CA ARG A 67 -15.16 -2.18 7.57
C ARG A 67 -14.06 -2.73 6.66
N ALA A 68 -14.42 -3.11 5.46
CA ALA A 68 -13.42 -3.34 4.42
C ALA A 68 -12.80 -2.00 4.02
N ILE A 69 -11.49 -1.97 3.89
CA ILE A 69 -10.73 -0.80 3.45
C ILE A 69 -9.93 -1.12 2.19
N SER A 70 -9.73 -0.12 1.37
CA SER A 70 -8.92 -0.25 0.17
C SER A 70 -7.49 0.21 0.44
N GLY A 71 -6.52 -0.60 0.04
CA GLY A 71 -5.11 -0.24 0.07
C GLY A 71 -4.46 -0.38 -1.30
N TRP A 72 -3.50 0.49 -1.58
CA TRP A 72 -2.68 0.47 -2.78
C TRP A 72 -1.29 0.00 -2.43
N CYS A 73 -0.83 -1.06 -3.06
CA CYS A 73 0.37 -1.80 -2.69
C CYS A 73 1.39 -1.85 -3.82
N MET A 74 2.62 -1.55 -3.48
CA MET A 74 3.79 -1.97 -4.24
C MET A 74 4.32 -3.24 -3.59
N SER A 75 4.29 -4.36 -4.28
CA SER A 75 4.70 -5.67 -3.75
C SER A 75 5.97 -6.16 -4.42
N GLY A 76 6.76 -6.90 -3.68
CA GLY A 76 8.00 -7.50 -4.15
C GLY A 76 8.18 -8.93 -3.68
N ASN A 77 9.12 -9.64 -4.32
CA ASN A 77 9.48 -11.01 -3.94
C ASN A 77 9.87 -11.08 -2.45
N GLY A 78 9.55 -12.17 -1.81
CA GLY A 78 9.81 -12.38 -0.38
C GLY A 78 8.67 -11.93 0.53
N GLY A 79 7.56 -11.44 -0.01
CA GLY A 79 6.44 -10.89 0.74
C GLY A 79 6.64 -9.45 1.18
N ASN A 80 7.56 -8.74 0.52
CA ASN A 80 7.75 -7.31 0.74
C ASN A 80 6.54 -6.53 0.23
N ALA A 81 6.11 -5.54 1.01
CA ALA A 81 4.98 -4.69 0.66
C ALA A 81 5.15 -3.27 1.18
N ILE A 82 4.77 -2.31 0.36
CA ILE A 82 4.64 -0.90 0.71
C ILE A 82 3.19 -0.56 0.42
N VAL A 83 2.42 -0.21 1.46
CA VAL A 83 0.97 -0.05 1.35
C VAL A 83 0.56 1.36 1.75
N ALA A 84 -0.14 2.04 0.86
CA ALA A 84 -0.80 3.30 1.11
C ALA A 84 -2.30 3.06 1.39
N VAL A 85 -2.77 3.46 2.55
CA VAL A 85 -4.17 3.31 2.98
C VAL A 85 -4.73 4.68 3.32
N LYS A 86 -5.29 5.36 2.34
CA LYS A 86 -5.84 6.72 2.52
C LYS A 86 -6.95 6.78 3.55
N ASP A 87 -7.83 5.80 3.58
CA ASP A 87 -8.96 5.73 4.52
C ASP A 87 -8.55 5.71 6.00
N LEU A 88 -7.31 5.36 6.28
CA LEU A 88 -6.75 5.29 7.63
C LEU A 88 -5.62 6.28 7.87
N ASP A 89 -5.34 7.17 6.92
CA ASP A 89 -4.15 8.02 6.95
C ASP A 89 -2.89 7.23 7.31
N ALA A 90 -2.70 6.08 6.67
CA ALA A 90 -1.65 5.14 7.03
C ALA A 90 -0.76 4.77 5.84
N ALA A 91 0.54 4.76 6.12
CA ALA A 91 1.57 4.20 5.27
C ALA A 91 2.22 3.02 5.99
N ILE A 92 2.21 1.85 5.37
CA ILE A 92 2.68 0.63 5.99
C ILE A 92 3.79 0.02 5.13
N VAL A 93 4.87 -0.40 5.76
CA VAL A 93 5.95 -1.13 5.10
C VAL A 93 6.18 -2.45 5.80
N VAL A 94 6.16 -3.52 5.04
CA VAL A 94 6.52 -4.86 5.49
C VAL A 94 7.75 -5.31 4.71
N THR A 95 8.83 -5.63 5.41
CA THR A 95 10.04 -6.19 4.82
C THR A 95 10.24 -7.62 5.30
N ARG A 96 10.40 -8.54 4.36
CA ARG A 96 10.51 -9.98 4.62
C ARG A 96 11.54 -10.64 3.70
N LYS A 97 11.96 -11.83 4.08
CA LYS A 97 12.97 -12.63 3.36
C LYS A 97 12.43 -13.97 2.86
N ASN A 98 11.12 -14.14 2.74
CA ASN A 98 10.49 -15.40 2.29
C ASN A 98 10.54 -15.52 0.76
N TYR A 99 11.71 -15.30 0.19
CA TYR A 99 11.92 -15.31 -1.25
C TYR A 99 11.48 -16.63 -1.90
N ASN A 100 10.77 -16.52 -3.02
CA ASN A 100 10.34 -17.66 -3.85
C ASN A 100 9.46 -18.68 -3.12
N THR A 101 8.81 -18.29 -2.01
CA THR A 101 7.81 -19.11 -1.34
C THR A 101 6.43 -18.89 -1.95
N HIS A 102 5.68 -19.97 -2.15
CA HIS A 102 4.38 -19.93 -2.82
C HIS A 102 3.36 -18.98 -2.16
N ASN A 103 3.36 -18.90 -0.84
CA ASN A 103 2.38 -18.12 -0.07
C ASN A 103 2.96 -16.81 0.51
N MET A 104 4.08 -16.30 0.00
CA MET A 104 4.75 -15.13 0.55
C MET A 104 3.87 -13.89 0.63
N HIS A 105 3.04 -13.64 -0.37
CA HIS A 105 2.13 -12.50 -0.40
C HIS A 105 0.94 -12.71 0.53
N GLN A 106 0.39 -13.92 0.59
CA GLN A 106 -0.70 -14.23 1.50
C GLN A 106 -0.28 -14.06 2.96
N GLN A 107 0.90 -14.49 3.33
CA GLN A 107 1.45 -14.26 4.67
C GLN A 107 1.54 -12.78 5.03
N THR A 108 1.83 -11.92 4.07
CA THR A 108 1.86 -10.46 4.29
C THR A 108 0.44 -9.92 4.47
N VAL A 109 -0.52 -10.38 3.68
CA VAL A 109 -1.93 -10.02 3.84
C VAL A 109 -2.45 -10.44 5.22
N ASP A 110 -2.16 -11.67 5.64
CA ASP A 110 -2.56 -12.19 6.95
C ASP A 110 -1.96 -11.35 8.10
N LEU A 111 -0.70 -10.94 7.98
CA LEU A 111 -0.06 -10.04 8.93
C LEU A 111 -0.78 -8.70 9.00
N LEU A 112 -1.11 -8.12 7.86
CA LEU A 112 -1.82 -6.83 7.80
C LEU A 112 -3.21 -6.94 8.42
N GLU A 113 -4.00 -7.93 8.02
CA GLU A 113 -5.40 -8.07 8.46
C GLU A 113 -5.56 -8.49 9.92
N HIS A 114 -4.67 -9.37 10.42
CA HIS A 114 -4.81 -9.90 11.78
C HIS A 114 -4.10 -9.09 12.85
N TYR A 115 -3.06 -8.32 12.50
CA TYR A 115 -2.23 -7.64 13.48
C TYR A 115 -2.06 -6.15 13.25
N VAL A 116 -1.73 -5.71 12.03
CA VAL A 116 -1.36 -4.32 11.76
C VAL A 116 -2.60 -3.44 11.68
N LEU A 117 -3.54 -3.77 10.82
CA LEU A 117 -4.76 -2.99 10.61
C LEU A 117 -5.66 -2.94 11.84
N PRO A 118 -5.83 -4.03 12.61
CA PRO A 118 -6.57 -3.98 13.87
C PRO A 118 -5.96 -3.09 14.96
N ALA A 119 -4.66 -2.82 14.88
CA ALA A 119 -3.97 -1.93 15.80
C ALA A 119 -4.18 -0.44 15.47
N ILE A 120 -4.64 -0.13 14.26
CA ILE A 120 -5.00 1.22 13.86
C ILE A 120 -6.44 1.48 14.32
N PRO A 121 -6.71 2.53 15.12
CA PRO A 121 -8.06 2.84 15.54
C PRO A 121 -9.00 3.01 14.35
N CYS A 122 -10.23 2.56 14.49
CA CYS A 122 -11.27 2.86 13.53
C CYS A 122 -11.53 4.36 13.56
N ALA A 123 -10.89 5.10 12.68
CA ALA A 123 -11.16 6.52 12.56
C ALA A 123 -12.65 6.69 12.24
N THR A 124 -13.34 7.49 13.02
CA THR A 124 -14.58 8.14 12.58
C THR A 124 -14.26 8.73 11.23
N ALA A 125 -15.07 8.40 10.21
CA ALA A 125 -14.83 8.79 8.84
C ALA A 125 -14.42 10.27 8.77
N VAL A 126 -13.11 10.51 8.58
CA VAL A 126 -12.62 11.83 8.18
C VAL A 126 -12.99 11.96 6.73
N ALA A 127 -13.94 12.83 6.42
CA ALA A 127 -14.25 13.19 5.05
C ALA A 127 -13.02 13.90 4.46
N HIS A 128 -12.35 13.22 3.58
CA HIS A 128 -11.34 13.84 2.72
C HIS A 128 -12.00 14.41 1.48
#